data_5002e50157587fd68da0af1c7ff4ca3a
#
_entry.id   5002e50157587fd68da0af1c7ff4ca3a
#
_cell.length_a   1.000
_cell.length_b   1.000
_cell.length_c   1.000
_cell.angle_alpha   90.00
_cell.angle_beta   90.00
_cell.angle_gamma   90.00
#
_symmetry.space_group_name_H-M   'P 1'
#
loop_
_entity.id
_entity.type
_entity.pdbx_description
1 polymer ?
#
loop_
_entity_poly.entity_id
_entity_poly.type
_entity_poly.pdbx_seq_one_letter_code
_entity_poly.pdbx_strand_id
1 'polypeptide(L)'
;MTVSDLNESAKALLESHFNIVEVEGEISRLTKHSSGHWYFTLKDEKSAISVAMYKFANQNIKFEVKDGMKVTLIGKLSIYSPNGSYQFIASRIIPIGVGELELAFNQLKE
;
A
#
# COMPACT_ATOMS: atom_id res chain seq x y z
N MET A 1 16.60 27.24 -1.39
CA MET A 1 16.02 25.90 -1.18
C MET A 1 16.55 24.94 -2.24
N THR A 2 17.11 23.84 -1.80
CA THR A 2 17.60 22.81 -2.74
C THR A 2 16.46 21.86 -3.10
N VAL A 3 16.70 21.00 -4.11
CA VAL A 3 15.73 19.97 -4.47
C VAL A 3 15.48 19.04 -3.27
N SER A 4 16.54 18.70 -2.55
CA SER A 4 16.39 17.89 -1.34
C SER A 4 15.52 18.57 -0.31
N ASP A 5 15.70 19.87 -0.09
CA ASP A 5 14.88 20.63 0.85
C ASP A 5 13.41 20.61 0.44
N LEU A 6 13.15 20.78 -0.84
CA LEU A 6 11.77 20.75 -1.36
C LEU A 6 11.15 19.37 -1.15
N ASN A 7 11.87 18.31 -1.52
CA ASN A 7 11.36 16.96 -1.37
C ASN A 7 11.11 16.60 0.08
N GLU A 8 12.00 16.99 0.98
CA GLU A 8 11.83 16.71 2.41
C GLU A 8 10.66 17.49 2.99
N SER A 9 10.49 18.74 2.56
CA SER A 9 9.35 19.55 3.03
C SER A 9 8.02 18.97 2.55
N ALA A 10 7.97 18.56 1.29
CA ALA A 10 6.77 17.95 0.73
C ALA A 10 6.47 16.63 1.43
N LYS A 11 7.49 15.83 1.68
CA LYS A 11 7.35 14.56 2.39
C LYS A 11 6.75 14.78 3.78
N ALA A 12 7.31 15.74 4.53
CA ALA A 12 6.83 16.02 5.88
C ALA A 12 5.38 16.48 5.86
N LEU A 13 5.02 17.31 4.90
CA LEU A 13 3.65 17.79 4.78
C LEU A 13 2.68 16.65 4.45
N LEU A 14 3.05 15.81 3.49
CA LEU A 14 2.21 14.67 3.11
C LEU A 14 2.05 13.70 4.27
N GLU A 15 3.14 13.39 4.97
CA GLU A 15 3.08 12.44 6.07
C GLU A 15 2.25 12.98 7.24
N SER A 16 2.23 14.29 7.45
CA SER A 16 1.44 14.86 8.53
C SER A 16 -0.05 14.91 8.20
N HIS A 17 -0.40 15.07 6.92
CA HIS A 17 -1.81 15.17 6.51
C HIS A 17 -2.41 13.81 6.13
N PHE A 18 -1.59 12.90 5.65
CA PHE A 18 -2.04 11.60 5.16
C PHE A 18 -1.32 10.47 5.88
N ASN A 19 -1.31 10.52 7.20
CA ASN A 19 -0.60 9.53 8.00
C ASN A 19 -1.43 8.26 8.25
N ILE A 20 -2.74 8.35 8.13
CA ILE A 20 -3.61 7.18 8.17
C ILE A 20 -4.65 7.34 7.08
N VAL A 21 -4.44 6.62 5.98
CA VAL A 21 -5.29 6.72 4.80
C VAL A 21 -5.73 5.32 4.42
N GLU A 22 -6.98 5.23 3.99
CA GLU A 22 -7.56 3.98 3.52
C GLU A 22 -7.83 4.15 2.03
N VAL A 23 -7.27 3.28 1.20
CA VAL A 23 -7.39 3.39 -0.24
C VAL A 23 -7.66 2.03 -0.85
N GLU A 24 -8.53 2.00 -1.87
CA GLU A 24 -8.92 0.77 -2.56
C GLU A 24 -8.35 0.72 -3.95
N GLY A 25 -8.04 -0.48 -4.40
CA GLY A 25 -7.60 -0.66 -5.77
C GLY A 25 -7.23 -2.10 -6.03
N GLU A 26 -6.65 -2.32 -7.20
CA GLU A 26 -6.21 -3.63 -7.65
C GLU A 26 -4.70 -3.70 -7.64
N ILE A 27 -4.16 -4.80 -7.14
CA ILE A 27 -2.72 -5.01 -7.08
C ILE A 27 -2.19 -5.38 -8.46
N SER A 28 -1.08 -4.74 -8.84
CA SER A 28 -0.41 -5.00 -10.09
C SER A 28 1.09 -4.94 -9.86
N ARG A 29 1.83 -5.74 -10.62
CA ARG A 29 3.31 -5.73 -10.59
C ARG A 29 3.88 -6.01 -9.21
N LEU A 30 3.30 -6.96 -8.51
CA LEU A 30 3.78 -7.32 -7.19
C LEU A 30 5.16 -7.95 -7.28
N THR A 31 6.09 -7.40 -6.50
CA THR A 31 7.44 -7.91 -6.37
C THR A 31 7.72 -8.16 -4.90
N LYS A 32 8.00 -9.41 -4.57
CA LYS A 32 8.38 -9.79 -3.22
C LYS A 32 9.90 -9.87 -3.20
N HIS A 33 10.52 -8.80 -2.73
CA HIS A 33 11.97 -8.67 -2.76
C HIS A 33 12.64 -9.63 -1.77
N SER A 34 13.89 -9.99 -2.05
CA SER A 34 14.64 -10.90 -1.18
C SER A 34 14.84 -10.34 0.23
N SER A 35 14.79 -9.03 0.39
CA SER A 35 14.87 -8.40 1.71
C SER A 35 13.63 -8.65 2.57
N GLY A 36 12.55 -9.15 1.97
CA GLY A 36 11.27 -9.33 2.65
C GLY A 36 10.30 -8.19 2.42
N HIS A 37 10.76 -7.11 1.83
CA HIS A 37 9.89 -5.97 1.50
C HIS A 37 9.12 -6.26 0.22
N TRP A 38 7.88 -5.82 0.16
CA TRP A 38 7.04 -5.98 -1.03
C TRP A 38 6.84 -4.63 -1.69
N TYR A 39 6.84 -4.63 -3.01
CA TYR A 39 6.58 -3.44 -3.81
C TYR A 39 5.57 -3.79 -4.88
N PHE A 40 4.57 -2.95 -5.05
CA PHE A 40 3.57 -3.17 -6.08
C PHE A 40 2.93 -1.85 -6.48
N THR A 41 2.06 -1.91 -7.47
CA THR A 41 1.26 -0.78 -7.90
C THR A 41 -0.17 -1.04 -7.49
N LEU A 42 -0.81 -0.07 -6.89
CA LEU A 42 -2.25 -0.11 -6.64
C LEU A 42 -2.90 0.78 -7.68
N LYS A 43 -3.87 0.26 -8.39
CA LYS A 43 -4.50 0.99 -9.48
C LYS A 43 -6.01 0.88 -9.43
N ASP A 44 -6.67 1.88 -10.01
CA ASP A 44 -8.10 1.83 -10.29
C ASP A 44 -8.28 2.12 -11.78
N GLU A 45 -9.50 2.49 -12.19
CA GLU A 45 -9.78 2.73 -13.61
C GLU A 45 -9.02 3.91 -14.19
N LYS A 46 -8.64 4.88 -13.35
CA LYS A 46 -8.11 6.15 -13.82
C LYS A 46 -6.68 6.44 -13.39
N SER A 47 -6.24 5.83 -12.31
CA SER A 47 -4.97 6.22 -11.68
C SER A 47 -4.25 5.03 -11.08
N ALA A 48 -2.99 5.23 -10.81
CA ALA A 48 -2.16 4.21 -10.17
C ALA A 48 -1.18 4.90 -9.21
N ILE A 49 -0.80 4.18 -8.16
CA ILE A 49 0.16 4.68 -7.20
C ILE A 49 1.12 3.56 -6.82
N SER A 50 2.39 3.91 -6.66
CA SER A 50 3.39 2.95 -6.18
C SER A 50 3.20 2.71 -4.70
N VAL A 51 3.31 1.45 -4.29
CA VAL A 51 3.12 1.04 -2.90
C VAL A 51 4.34 0.29 -2.43
N ALA A 52 4.76 0.59 -1.21
CA ALA A 52 5.77 -0.19 -0.51
C ALA A 52 5.13 -0.76 0.74
N MET A 53 5.36 -2.05 0.99
CA MET A 53 4.90 -2.69 2.21
C MET A 53 6.08 -3.43 2.79
N TYR A 54 6.61 -2.89 3.88
CA TYR A 54 7.85 -3.39 4.44
C TYR A 54 7.66 -4.69 5.20
N LYS A 55 8.76 -5.40 5.39
CA LYS A 55 8.76 -6.71 6.01
C LYS A 55 7.98 -6.76 7.33
N PHE A 56 8.18 -5.79 8.20
CA PHE A 56 7.50 -5.80 9.49
C PHE A 56 5.98 -5.67 9.36
N ALA A 57 5.52 -5.13 8.26
CA ALA A 57 4.09 -4.98 8.01
C ALA A 57 3.51 -6.21 7.31
N ASN A 58 4.25 -6.79 6.36
CA ASN A 58 3.71 -7.88 5.56
C ASN A 58 3.85 -9.27 6.22
N GLN A 59 4.69 -9.39 7.24
CA GLN A 59 4.92 -10.70 7.86
C GLN A 59 3.70 -11.24 8.62
N ASN A 60 2.72 -10.39 8.90
CA ASN A 60 1.50 -10.80 9.60
C ASN A 60 0.35 -11.15 8.66
N ILE A 61 0.59 -11.07 7.36
CA ILE A 61 -0.44 -11.37 6.37
C ILE A 61 -0.64 -12.88 6.31
N LYS A 62 -1.90 -13.31 6.42
CA LYS A 62 -2.24 -14.73 6.49
C LYS A 62 -2.92 -15.25 5.23
N PHE A 63 -2.92 -14.48 4.19
CA PHE A 63 -3.47 -14.91 2.90
C PHE A 63 -2.45 -14.60 1.80
N GLU A 64 -2.62 -15.24 0.66
CA GLU A 64 -1.70 -15.01 -0.44
C GLU A 64 -2.05 -13.73 -1.17
N VAL A 65 -1.08 -12.83 -1.27
CA VAL A 65 -1.23 -11.58 -2.00
C VAL A 65 -0.64 -11.79 -3.39
N LYS A 66 -1.42 -11.43 -4.42
CA LYS A 66 -0.98 -11.62 -5.80
C LYS A 66 -1.61 -10.58 -6.71
N ASP A 67 -1.06 -10.48 -7.92
CA ASP A 67 -1.56 -9.55 -8.93
C ASP A 67 -3.02 -9.84 -9.25
N GLY A 68 -3.78 -8.78 -9.48
CA GLY A 68 -5.18 -8.90 -9.82
C GLY A 68 -6.13 -8.89 -8.64
N MET A 69 -5.61 -8.98 -7.42
CA MET A 69 -6.46 -8.91 -6.24
C MET A 69 -6.95 -7.50 -6.00
N LYS A 70 -8.21 -7.39 -5.61
CA LYS A 70 -8.76 -6.11 -5.15
C LYS A 70 -8.63 -6.05 -3.65
N VAL A 71 -8.06 -4.95 -3.18
CA VAL A 71 -7.74 -4.81 -1.77
C VAL A 71 -8.01 -3.39 -1.29
N THR A 72 -8.13 -3.25 0.03
CA THR A 72 -8.08 -1.96 0.70
C THR A 72 -6.75 -1.92 1.42
N LEU A 73 -6.01 -0.85 1.23
CA LEU A 73 -4.74 -0.63 1.92
C LEU A 73 -4.92 0.46 2.96
N ILE A 74 -4.32 0.25 4.12
CA ILE A 74 -4.25 1.25 5.17
C ILE A 74 -2.80 1.60 5.37
N GLY A 75 -2.49 2.88 5.35
CA GLY A 75 -1.11 3.33 5.51
C GLY A 75 -1.00 4.83 5.37
N LYS A 76 0.16 5.28 4.94
CA LYS A 76 0.43 6.71 4.80
C LYS A 76 0.96 7.05 3.43
N LEU A 77 0.75 8.30 3.04
CA LEU A 77 1.27 8.81 1.79
C LEU A 77 2.62 9.45 2.06
N SER A 78 3.59 9.23 1.18
CA SER A 78 4.93 9.74 1.37
C SER A 78 5.59 10.06 0.04
N ILE A 79 6.79 10.59 0.11
CA ILE A 79 7.65 10.83 -1.05
C ILE A 79 8.96 10.12 -0.79
N TYR A 80 9.43 9.38 -1.81
CA TYR A 80 10.76 8.82 -1.76
C TYR A 80 11.72 9.94 -2.10
N SER A 81 12.34 10.51 -1.08
CA SER A 81 13.09 11.75 -1.16
C SER A 81 14.17 11.80 -2.25
N PRO A 82 14.98 10.74 -2.43
CA PRO A 82 16.06 10.80 -3.42
C PRO A 82 15.62 11.14 -4.85
N ASN A 83 14.43 10.71 -5.26
CA ASN A 83 13.95 11.00 -6.62
C ASN A 83 12.61 11.73 -6.65
N GLY A 84 12.08 12.08 -5.49
CA GLY A 84 10.81 12.79 -5.43
C GLY A 84 9.59 11.96 -5.79
N SER A 85 9.71 10.65 -5.80
CA SER A 85 8.58 9.78 -6.15
C SER A 85 7.55 9.73 -5.04
N TYR A 86 6.33 9.91 -5.43
CA TYR A 86 5.13 9.81 -4.63
C TYR A 86 4.84 8.33 -4.38
N GLN A 87 4.62 7.94 -3.15
CA GLN A 87 4.34 6.54 -2.86
C GLN A 87 3.48 6.37 -1.62
N PHE A 88 2.81 5.23 -1.56
CA PHE A 88 1.99 4.85 -0.42
C PHE A 88 2.74 3.80 0.39
N ILE A 89 2.89 4.02 1.69
CA ILE A 89 3.53 3.06 2.59
C ILE A 89 2.42 2.32 3.30
N ALA A 90 2.17 1.09 2.87
CA ALA A 90 1.07 0.30 3.40
C ALA A 90 1.46 -0.37 4.73
N SER A 91 0.59 -0.26 5.71
CA SER A 91 0.77 -0.96 6.99
C SER A 91 -0.18 -2.15 7.11
N ARG A 92 -1.30 -2.13 6.38
CA ARG A 92 -2.26 -3.22 6.38
C ARG A 92 -2.84 -3.41 4.99
N ILE A 93 -3.24 -4.64 4.70
CA ILE A 93 -3.87 -4.99 3.44
C ILE A 93 -5.07 -5.88 3.74
N ILE A 94 -6.22 -5.53 3.17
CA ILE A 94 -7.48 -6.22 3.41
C ILE A 94 -8.08 -6.61 2.08
N PRO A 95 -8.28 -7.90 1.81
CA PRO A 95 -8.90 -8.32 0.55
C PRO A 95 -10.37 -7.92 0.51
N ILE A 96 -10.86 -7.58 -0.67
CA ILE A 96 -12.26 -7.23 -0.87
C ILE A 96 -12.85 -8.06 -2.01
N GLY A 97 -14.14 -7.91 -2.24
CA GLY A 97 -14.83 -8.65 -3.28
C GLY A 97 -15.05 -10.08 -2.87
N VAL A 98 -14.58 -11.01 -3.70
CA VAL A 98 -14.75 -12.43 -3.42
C VAL A 98 -14.16 -12.79 -2.07
N GLY A 99 -12.99 -12.25 -1.77
CA GLY A 99 -12.36 -12.48 -0.47
C GLY A 99 -13.19 -11.95 0.67
N GLU A 100 -13.77 -10.78 0.49
CA GLU A 100 -14.64 -10.19 1.49
C GLU A 100 -15.86 -11.06 1.74
N LEU A 101 -16.45 -11.54 0.66
CA LEU A 101 -17.61 -12.42 0.77
C LEU A 101 -17.26 -13.71 1.50
N GLU A 102 -16.13 -14.29 1.18
CA GLU A 102 -15.68 -15.50 1.86
C GLU A 102 -15.41 -15.25 3.32
N LEU A 103 -14.82 -14.12 3.66
CA LEU A 103 -14.56 -13.79 5.04
C LEU A 103 -15.84 -13.62 5.83
N ALA A 104 -16.82 -12.94 5.25
CA ALA A 104 -18.10 -12.76 5.90
C ALA A 104 -18.78 -14.09 6.15
N PHE A 105 -18.73 -14.96 5.16
CA PHE A 105 -19.31 -16.29 5.27
C PHE A 105 -18.64 -17.11 6.36
N ASN A 106 -17.31 -17.08 6.40
CA ASN A 106 -16.56 -17.81 7.40
C ASN A 106 -16.80 -17.26 8.80
N GLN A 107 -16.93 -15.97 8.93
CA GLN A 107 -17.21 -15.35 10.23
C GLN A 107 -18.56 -15.78 10.79
N LEU A 108 -19.52 -15.98 9.91
CA LEU A 108 -20.81 -16.45 10.34
C LEU A 108 -20.76 -17.86 10.95
N LYS A 109 -19.75 -18.61 10.57
CA LYS A 109 -19.56 -19.96 11.11
C LYS A 109 -18.87 -19.96 12.45
N GLU A 110 -18.25 -18.88 12.78
CA GLU A 110 -17.53 -18.75 14.02
C GLU A 110 -18.45 -18.26 15.13
#